data_3857db349d24b0159c5bc2756c8a4237
#
_entry.id   3857db349d24b0159c5bc2756c8a4237
#
_cell.length_a   1.000
_cell.length_b   1.000
_cell.length_c   1.000
_cell.angle_alpha   90.00
_cell.angle_beta   90.00
_cell.angle_gamma   90.00
#
_symmetry.space_group_name_H-M   'P 1'
#
loop_
_entity.id
_entity.type
_entity.pdbx_description
1 polymer ?
#
loop_
_entity_poly.entity_id
_entity_poly.type
_entity_poly.pdbx_seq_one_letter_code
_entity_poly.pdbx_strand_id
1 'polypeptide(L)'
;MKNFFIILAMKILNLILKICHKNGGNFLGKIAYDWNPEIFKYFKVNCPVIAVSATNGKTMTNNCIGYTLKTAGNKVVSNVEGNNMETGILSTLLKNCTLTGKIKADYLVFEVDESYIPVVFKDFRLDTLVILNFFRDQLDRNGEVESLILRINEFLKTYNGNLILNNDDPNVARLGHANPNNSNVYYFSVDKYKFATEQIKEAGEGKFCPFCKTRLEYEYYQYSHVGKFKCPNCNFGDNEIYKLATNVDLKNRCFDIDGNTYKINGNSIYLIYNYTAVYSVCSLYDISNDIVKKSFSTFTLNNGRLEEIKIHGVPTIINLAKNPTGSNVSLRILNEDDSKKELLFVLNDKIADGFDVSWIWDINFNNLNNVSRIITSGTRAYDIAIRIK
;
A
#
# COMPACT_ATOMS: atom_id res chain seq x y z
N MET A 1 3.99 8.72 -35.52
CA MET A 1 2.74 8.26 -36.17
C MET A 1 2.18 7.00 -35.50
N LYS A 2 2.97 5.92 -35.27
CA LYS A 2 2.51 4.65 -34.69
C LYS A 2 1.71 4.85 -33.38
N ASN A 3 2.23 5.58 -32.39
CA ASN A 3 1.59 5.79 -31.09
C ASN A 3 0.27 6.59 -31.17
N PHE A 4 0.14 7.52 -32.11
CA PHE A 4 -1.11 8.23 -32.37
C PHE A 4 -2.23 7.25 -32.76
N PHE A 5 -1.95 6.31 -33.67
CA PHE A 5 -2.92 5.30 -34.09
C PHE A 5 -3.25 4.31 -32.98
N ILE A 6 -2.26 3.93 -32.16
CA ILE A 6 -2.51 3.10 -30.97
C ILE A 6 -3.48 3.80 -30.03
N ILE A 7 -3.23 5.06 -29.68
CA ILE A 7 -4.11 5.82 -28.77
C ILE A 7 -5.49 6.00 -29.39
N LEU A 8 -5.60 6.30 -30.68
CA LEU A 8 -6.89 6.42 -31.37
C LEU A 8 -7.69 5.11 -31.30
N ALA A 9 -7.05 3.98 -31.61
CA ALA A 9 -7.67 2.66 -31.52
C ALA A 9 -8.14 2.35 -30.08
N MET A 10 -7.31 2.63 -29.07
CA MET A 10 -7.67 2.41 -27.67
C MET A 10 -8.81 3.33 -27.22
N LYS A 11 -8.90 4.56 -27.70
CA LYS A 11 -10.04 5.45 -27.40
C LYS A 11 -11.34 4.95 -28.03
N ILE A 12 -11.29 4.47 -29.26
CA ILE A 12 -12.47 3.86 -29.93
C ILE A 12 -12.89 2.60 -29.16
N LEU A 13 -11.95 1.73 -28.81
CA LEU A 13 -12.22 0.52 -28.03
C LEU A 13 -12.79 0.85 -26.65
N ASN A 14 -12.27 1.87 -25.96
CA ASN A 14 -12.81 2.33 -24.69
C ASN A 14 -14.24 2.84 -24.81
N LEU A 15 -14.58 3.51 -25.92
CA LEU A 15 -15.95 3.95 -26.17
C LEU A 15 -16.89 2.75 -26.39
N ILE A 16 -16.49 1.77 -27.17
CA ILE A 16 -17.23 0.53 -27.37
C ILE A 16 -17.47 -0.20 -26.04
N LEU A 17 -16.40 -0.35 -25.21
CA LEU A 17 -16.52 -0.99 -23.90
C LEU A 17 -17.50 -0.24 -22.97
N LYS A 18 -17.51 1.09 -23.00
CA LYS A 18 -18.48 1.91 -22.23
C LYS A 18 -19.91 1.67 -22.71
N ILE A 19 -20.14 1.60 -24.02
CA ILE A 19 -21.48 1.30 -24.59
C ILE A 19 -21.93 -0.11 -24.14
N CYS A 20 -21.00 -1.06 -24.06
CA CYS A 20 -21.26 -2.42 -23.57
C CYS A 20 -21.31 -2.53 -22.03
N HIS A 21 -21.29 -1.43 -21.28
CA HIS A 21 -21.25 -1.38 -19.82
C HIS A 21 -20.08 -2.17 -19.20
N LYS A 22 -18.95 -2.29 -19.92
CA LYS A 22 -17.70 -2.94 -19.46
C LYS A 22 -16.65 -1.91 -19.12
N ASN A 23 -15.95 -2.13 -18.00
CA ASN A 23 -14.99 -1.13 -17.48
C ASN A 23 -13.58 -1.23 -18.11
N GLY A 24 -13.31 -2.22 -18.94
CA GLY A 24 -12.05 -2.37 -19.66
C GLY A 24 -10.78 -2.61 -18.81
N GLY A 25 -10.81 -2.37 -17.50
CA GLY A 25 -9.72 -2.66 -16.56
C GLY A 25 -8.31 -2.52 -17.15
N ASN A 26 -7.54 -3.62 -17.15
CA ASN A 26 -6.19 -3.71 -17.73
C ASN A 26 -6.18 -3.93 -19.26
N PHE A 27 -7.36 -4.19 -19.87
CA PHE A 27 -7.46 -4.69 -21.23
C PHE A 27 -6.89 -3.70 -22.28
N LEU A 28 -7.23 -2.42 -22.16
CA LEU A 28 -6.74 -1.38 -23.08
C LEU A 28 -5.21 -1.26 -23.01
N GLY A 29 -4.67 -1.26 -21.80
CA GLY A 29 -3.24 -1.15 -21.57
C GLY A 29 -2.51 -2.39 -22.09
N LYS A 30 -3.07 -3.58 -21.91
CA LYS A 30 -2.47 -4.81 -22.41
C LYS A 30 -2.31 -4.77 -23.94
N ILE A 31 -3.37 -4.47 -24.68
CA ILE A 31 -3.31 -4.36 -26.14
C ILE A 31 -2.29 -3.29 -26.57
N ALA A 32 -2.31 -2.13 -25.95
CA ALA A 32 -1.39 -1.05 -26.30
C ALA A 32 0.06 -1.41 -26.00
N TYR A 33 0.33 -2.10 -24.89
CA TYR A 33 1.66 -2.56 -24.52
C TYR A 33 2.18 -3.66 -25.44
N ASP A 34 1.33 -4.62 -25.82
CA ASP A 34 1.66 -5.68 -26.78
C ASP A 34 2.02 -5.09 -28.17
N TRP A 35 1.34 -4.00 -28.59
CA TRP A 35 1.64 -3.32 -29.85
C TRP A 35 2.90 -2.44 -29.77
N ASN A 36 3.17 -1.83 -28.61
CA ASN A 36 4.37 -1.04 -28.36
C ASN A 36 4.75 -0.99 -26.89
N PRO A 37 5.72 -1.82 -26.43
CA PRO A 37 6.21 -1.79 -25.05
C PRO A 37 6.80 -0.45 -24.60
N GLU A 38 7.28 0.38 -25.53
CA GLU A 38 7.86 1.71 -25.24
C GLU A 38 6.81 2.84 -25.24
N ILE A 39 5.51 2.52 -25.26
CA ILE A 39 4.44 3.53 -25.38
C ILE A 39 4.44 4.53 -24.22
N PHE A 40 4.99 4.17 -23.04
CA PHE A 40 5.11 5.05 -21.89
C PHE A 40 5.90 6.35 -22.21
N LYS A 41 6.92 6.27 -23.06
CA LYS A 41 7.72 7.43 -23.53
C LYS A 41 6.91 8.46 -24.30
N TYR A 42 5.75 8.08 -24.83
CA TYR A 42 4.93 8.96 -25.65
C TYR A 42 4.05 9.90 -24.84
N PHE A 43 3.76 9.58 -23.57
CA PHE A 43 2.91 10.43 -22.76
C PHE A 43 3.63 11.70 -22.30
N LYS A 44 2.95 12.84 -22.49
CA LYS A 44 3.46 14.16 -22.12
C LYS A 44 2.77 14.61 -20.82
N VAL A 45 3.54 14.61 -19.75
CA VAL A 45 3.08 14.95 -18.39
C VAL A 45 3.84 16.16 -17.88
N ASN A 46 3.11 17.22 -17.51
CA ASN A 46 3.68 18.47 -16.99
C ASN A 46 3.29 18.71 -15.53
N CYS A 47 2.76 17.72 -14.84
CA CYS A 47 2.38 17.77 -13.43
C CYS A 47 3.14 16.70 -12.64
N PRO A 48 3.18 16.80 -11.29
CA PRO A 48 3.77 15.79 -10.46
C PRO A 48 3.14 14.41 -10.66
N VAL A 49 4.00 13.38 -10.71
CA VAL A 49 3.64 11.96 -10.76
C VAL A 49 4.05 11.31 -9.45
N ILE A 50 3.08 10.83 -8.71
CA ILE A 50 3.24 10.19 -7.41
C ILE A 50 2.90 8.71 -7.57
N ALA A 51 3.77 7.82 -7.11
CA ALA A 51 3.51 6.40 -7.06
C ALA A 51 3.54 5.89 -5.62
N VAL A 52 2.61 5.00 -5.29
CA VAL A 52 2.52 4.34 -3.99
C VAL A 52 2.69 2.84 -4.16
N SER A 53 3.62 2.26 -3.44
CA SER A 53 3.89 0.82 -3.45
C SER A 53 3.99 0.26 -2.03
N ALA A 54 3.57 -0.97 -1.86
CA ALA A 54 3.64 -1.72 -0.62
C ALA A 54 3.09 -3.14 -0.81
N THR A 55 3.46 -4.07 0.03
CA THR A 55 2.73 -5.34 0.10
C THR A 55 1.30 -5.10 0.63
N ASN A 56 1.16 -4.33 1.70
CA ASN A 56 -0.14 -4.00 2.31
C ASN A 56 -0.34 -2.47 2.41
N GLY A 57 -1.59 -2.02 2.17
CA GLY A 57 -1.96 -0.61 2.37
C GLY A 57 -1.86 0.30 1.14
N LYS A 58 -1.23 -0.14 0.03
CA LYS A 58 -1.00 0.69 -1.17
C LYS A 58 -2.30 1.29 -1.75
N THR A 59 -3.37 0.50 -1.89
CA THR A 59 -4.66 0.98 -2.45
C THR A 59 -5.29 2.08 -1.58
N MET A 60 -5.31 1.85 -0.26
CA MET A 60 -5.84 2.84 0.70
C MET A 60 -5.05 4.14 0.62
N THR A 61 -3.72 4.05 0.68
CA THR A 61 -2.82 5.22 0.67
C THR A 61 -2.94 5.99 -0.65
N ASN A 62 -2.90 5.28 -1.80
CA ASN A 62 -3.09 5.88 -3.12
C ASN A 62 -4.42 6.63 -3.24
N ASN A 63 -5.51 5.98 -2.82
CA ASN A 63 -6.84 6.56 -2.89
C ASN A 63 -7.00 7.76 -1.94
N CYS A 64 -6.40 7.69 -0.74
CA CYS A 64 -6.43 8.79 0.23
C CYS A 64 -5.62 10.00 -0.26
N ILE A 65 -4.43 9.80 -0.86
CA ILE A 65 -3.66 10.88 -1.51
C ILE A 65 -4.52 11.53 -2.60
N GLY A 66 -5.08 10.72 -3.51
CA GLY A 66 -5.92 11.22 -4.59
C GLY A 66 -7.16 11.96 -4.10
N TYR A 67 -7.78 11.47 -3.02
CA TYR A 67 -8.93 12.11 -2.38
C TYR A 67 -8.55 13.46 -1.73
N THR A 68 -7.43 13.51 -1.03
CA THR A 68 -6.94 14.74 -0.37
C THR A 68 -6.60 15.82 -1.40
N LEU A 69 -5.89 15.46 -2.47
CA LEU A 69 -5.57 16.39 -3.56
C LEU A 69 -6.84 16.91 -4.27
N LYS A 70 -7.85 16.06 -4.48
CA LYS A 70 -9.16 16.48 -5.02
C LYS A 70 -9.90 17.41 -4.05
N THR A 71 -9.83 17.14 -2.74
CA THR A 71 -10.43 18.01 -1.71
C THR A 71 -9.76 19.38 -1.68
N ALA A 72 -8.48 19.45 -2.05
CA ALA A 72 -7.73 20.70 -2.27
C ALA A 72 -8.12 21.43 -3.59
N GLY A 73 -9.05 20.90 -4.39
CA GLY A 73 -9.51 21.49 -5.65
C GLY A 73 -8.71 21.07 -6.88
N ASN A 74 -7.75 20.14 -6.76
CA ASN A 74 -6.91 19.72 -7.87
C ASN A 74 -7.59 18.67 -8.75
N LYS A 75 -7.25 18.69 -10.04
CA LYS A 75 -7.61 17.64 -11.00
C LYS A 75 -6.62 16.48 -10.89
N VAL A 76 -7.06 15.35 -10.38
CA VAL A 76 -6.23 14.15 -10.16
C VAL A 76 -6.64 13.02 -11.09
N VAL A 77 -5.66 12.41 -11.74
CA VAL A 77 -5.80 11.16 -12.49
C VAL A 77 -5.16 10.04 -11.66
N SER A 78 -5.89 8.95 -11.43
CA SER A 78 -5.44 7.83 -10.60
C SER A 78 -6.05 6.51 -11.09
N ASN A 79 -5.36 5.39 -10.85
CA ASN A 79 -5.83 4.03 -11.10
C ASN A 79 -6.60 3.47 -9.88
N VAL A 80 -7.68 4.15 -9.49
CA VAL A 80 -8.49 3.86 -8.27
C VAL A 80 -9.04 2.44 -8.16
N GLU A 81 -9.05 1.66 -9.24
CA GLU A 81 -9.61 0.29 -9.28
C GLU A 81 -8.61 -0.79 -8.83
N GLY A 82 -7.43 -0.41 -8.31
CA GLY A 82 -6.40 -1.36 -7.87
C GLY A 82 -5.67 -2.09 -9.03
N ASN A 83 -5.77 -1.56 -10.25
CA ASN A 83 -5.06 -2.07 -11.42
C ASN A 83 -3.60 -1.58 -11.38
N ASN A 84 -2.77 -2.22 -10.55
CA ASN A 84 -1.44 -1.77 -10.14
C ASN A 84 -0.27 -2.31 -10.97
N MET A 85 -0.57 -3.06 -12.04
CA MET A 85 0.42 -3.52 -13.01
C MET A 85 0.64 -2.46 -14.12
N GLU A 86 1.69 -2.62 -14.93
CA GLU A 86 2.01 -1.72 -16.05
C GLU A 86 0.82 -1.53 -17.01
N THR A 87 0.09 -2.60 -17.27
CA THR A 87 -1.09 -2.57 -18.16
C THR A 87 -2.25 -1.77 -17.58
N GLY A 88 -2.41 -1.76 -16.25
CA GLY A 88 -3.42 -0.99 -15.54
C GLY A 88 -3.11 0.50 -15.52
N ILE A 89 -1.87 0.85 -15.23
CA ILE A 89 -1.37 2.22 -15.28
C ILE A 89 -1.49 2.75 -16.71
N LEU A 90 -1.07 1.96 -17.71
CA LEU A 90 -1.20 2.32 -19.11
C LEU A 90 -2.66 2.51 -19.55
N SER A 91 -3.58 1.65 -19.11
CA SER A 91 -5.03 1.84 -19.34
C SER A 91 -5.53 3.18 -18.79
N THR A 92 -5.07 3.55 -17.60
CA THR A 92 -5.42 4.83 -16.97
C THR A 92 -4.88 6.02 -17.76
N LEU A 93 -3.63 5.96 -18.22
CA LEU A 93 -3.04 6.99 -19.08
C LEU A 93 -3.79 7.12 -20.41
N LEU A 94 -4.10 6.01 -21.09
CA LEU A 94 -4.83 5.98 -22.36
C LEU A 94 -6.25 6.58 -22.24
N LYS A 95 -6.96 6.29 -21.15
CA LYS A 95 -8.28 6.86 -20.89
C LYS A 95 -8.23 8.38 -20.72
N ASN A 96 -7.16 8.93 -20.14
CA ASN A 96 -7.05 10.34 -19.73
C ASN A 96 -6.16 11.21 -20.62
N CYS A 97 -5.45 10.67 -21.63
CA CYS A 97 -4.62 11.47 -22.55
C CYS A 97 -5.41 12.01 -23.74
N THR A 98 -4.85 13.02 -24.40
CA THR A 98 -5.26 13.43 -25.77
C THR A 98 -4.67 12.47 -26.81
N LEU A 99 -5.07 12.56 -28.08
CA LEU A 99 -4.47 11.78 -29.18
C LEU A 99 -2.97 12.01 -29.36
N THR A 100 -2.47 13.18 -28.91
CA THR A 100 -1.05 13.53 -28.92
C THR A 100 -0.30 13.07 -27.67
N GLY A 101 -0.94 12.25 -26.81
CA GLY A 101 -0.36 11.75 -25.56
C GLY A 101 -0.31 12.74 -24.41
N LYS A 102 -0.84 13.96 -24.55
CA LYS A 102 -0.85 14.96 -23.48
C LYS A 102 -1.92 14.64 -22.43
N ILE A 103 -1.53 14.63 -21.15
CA ILE A 103 -2.44 14.47 -20.01
C ILE A 103 -2.68 15.84 -19.38
N LYS A 104 -3.95 16.18 -19.14
CA LYS A 104 -4.38 17.43 -18.50
C LYS A 104 -4.85 17.12 -17.09
N ALA A 105 -3.93 17.17 -16.15
CA ALA A 105 -4.17 16.99 -14.71
C ALA A 105 -3.21 17.87 -13.93
N ASP A 106 -3.54 18.13 -12.66
CA ASP A 106 -2.66 18.82 -11.71
C ASP A 106 -1.79 17.80 -10.97
N TYR A 107 -2.24 16.55 -10.85
CA TYR A 107 -1.48 15.42 -10.28
C TYR A 107 -1.84 14.10 -10.98
N LEU A 108 -0.84 13.22 -11.11
CA LEU A 108 -1.03 11.80 -11.37
C LEU A 108 -0.68 11.02 -10.10
N VAL A 109 -1.56 10.13 -9.64
CA VAL A 109 -1.34 9.33 -8.43
C VAL A 109 -1.60 7.86 -8.78
N PHE A 110 -0.56 7.03 -8.72
CA PHE A 110 -0.64 5.63 -9.12
C PHE A 110 -0.33 4.68 -7.99
N GLU A 111 -1.23 3.75 -7.74
CA GLU A 111 -0.88 2.51 -7.09
C GLU A 111 -0.04 1.67 -8.05
N VAL A 112 1.12 1.19 -7.61
CA VAL A 112 1.99 0.32 -8.40
C VAL A 112 2.42 -0.89 -7.58
N ASP A 113 2.31 -2.05 -8.18
CA ASP A 113 2.87 -3.27 -7.59
C ASP A 113 4.40 -3.19 -7.58
N GLU A 114 5.01 -3.70 -6.56
CA GLU A 114 6.43 -3.56 -6.27
C GLU A 114 7.31 -4.06 -7.42
N SER A 115 6.90 -5.14 -8.09
CA SER A 115 7.61 -5.73 -9.22
C SER A 115 7.60 -4.87 -10.48
N TYR A 116 6.61 -3.97 -10.59
CA TYR A 116 6.39 -3.14 -11.77
C TYR A 116 6.95 -1.71 -11.64
N ILE A 117 7.48 -1.30 -10.47
CA ILE A 117 8.14 0.00 -10.31
C ILE A 117 9.19 0.22 -11.41
N PRO A 118 10.23 -0.64 -11.56
CA PRO A 118 11.26 -0.44 -12.58
C PRO A 118 10.73 -0.63 -14.00
N VAL A 119 9.65 -1.39 -14.20
CA VAL A 119 9.07 -1.63 -15.53
C VAL A 119 8.39 -0.38 -16.07
N VAL A 120 7.58 0.28 -15.23
CA VAL A 120 6.82 1.47 -15.62
C VAL A 120 7.71 2.71 -15.65
N PHE A 121 8.48 2.93 -14.59
CA PHE A 121 9.14 4.21 -14.37
C PHE A 121 10.57 4.32 -14.96
N LYS A 122 11.09 3.28 -15.60
CA LYS A 122 12.28 3.41 -16.46
C LYS A 122 12.03 4.32 -17.67
N ASP A 123 10.78 4.34 -18.17
CA ASP A 123 10.39 5.03 -19.40
C ASP A 123 9.31 6.11 -19.16
N PHE A 124 8.82 6.23 -17.92
CA PHE A 124 7.80 7.20 -17.53
C PHE A 124 8.27 8.03 -16.34
N ARG A 125 7.98 9.33 -16.35
CA ARG A 125 8.36 10.25 -15.27
C ARG A 125 7.78 9.80 -13.93
N LEU A 126 8.60 9.89 -12.88
CA LEU A 126 8.21 9.68 -11.50
C LEU A 126 8.83 10.80 -10.65
N ASP A 127 8.02 11.59 -9.96
CA ASP A 127 8.48 12.69 -9.11
C ASP A 127 8.54 12.29 -7.64
N THR A 128 7.60 11.45 -7.19
CA THR A 128 7.56 10.97 -5.80
C THR A 128 7.21 9.49 -5.76
N LEU A 129 8.04 8.70 -5.08
CA LEU A 129 7.79 7.29 -4.78
C LEU A 129 7.58 7.12 -3.27
N VAL A 130 6.43 6.55 -2.91
CA VAL A 130 6.07 6.22 -1.52
C VAL A 130 6.11 4.72 -1.35
N ILE A 131 6.88 4.22 -0.37
CA ILE A 131 6.94 2.80 -0.04
C ILE A 131 6.61 2.60 1.44
N LEU A 132 5.57 1.76 1.71
CA LEU A 132 5.03 1.60 3.05
C LEU A 132 5.63 0.41 3.80
N ASN A 133 5.70 -0.75 3.16
CA ASN A 133 6.13 -1.99 3.79
C ASN A 133 6.43 -3.07 2.75
N PHE A 134 7.28 -4.03 3.15
CA PHE A 134 7.50 -5.26 2.41
C PHE A 134 7.31 -6.47 3.33
N PHE A 135 6.30 -7.26 3.02
CA PHE A 135 6.00 -8.53 3.68
C PHE A 135 6.07 -9.69 2.70
N ARG A 136 6.25 -10.87 3.21
CA ARG A 136 6.10 -12.08 2.44
C ARG A 136 4.66 -12.18 1.92
N ASP A 137 4.50 -12.21 0.60
CA ASP A 137 3.20 -12.26 -0.07
C ASP A 137 3.32 -13.13 -1.32
N GLN A 138 2.44 -14.11 -1.47
CA GLN A 138 2.30 -14.97 -2.64
C GLN A 138 3.64 -15.31 -3.33
N LEU A 139 4.43 -16.20 -2.71
CA LEU A 139 5.77 -16.58 -3.20
C LEU A 139 5.78 -17.09 -4.64
N ASP A 140 4.68 -17.68 -5.09
CA ASP A 140 4.46 -18.15 -6.45
C ASP A 140 4.45 -17.02 -7.49
N ARG A 141 4.12 -15.78 -7.09
CA ARG A 141 4.09 -14.60 -7.97
C ARG A 141 5.30 -13.69 -7.83
N ASN A 142 5.68 -13.39 -6.60
CA ASN A 142 6.65 -12.32 -6.30
C ASN A 142 8.05 -12.85 -5.98
N GLY A 143 8.19 -14.16 -5.75
CA GLY A 143 9.44 -14.75 -5.28
C GLY A 143 9.81 -14.27 -3.89
N GLU A 144 11.08 -14.40 -3.54
CA GLU A 144 11.59 -13.94 -2.24
C GLU A 144 11.61 -12.42 -2.15
N VAL A 145 11.22 -11.87 -1.00
CA VAL A 145 11.19 -10.43 -0.72
C VAL A 145 12.53 -9.76 -1.01
N GLU A 146 13.64 -10.44 -0.72
CA GLU A 146 14.98 -9.91 -0.99
C GLU A 146 15.23 -9.67 -2.49
N SER A 147 14.79 -10.58 -3.37
CA SER A 147 14.94 -10.43 -4.82
C SER A 147 14.15 -9.24 -5.35
N LEU A 148 12.97 -9.00 -4.77
CA LEU A 148 12.14 -7.84 -5.09
C LEU A 148 12.83 -6.54 -4.68
N ILE A 149 13.34 -6.49 -3.45
CA ILE A 149 14.04 -5.32 -2.91
C ILE A 149 15.30 -5.01 -3.75
N LEU A 150 16.06 -6.01 -4.16
CA LEU A 150 17.25 -5.82 -5.00
C LEU A 150 16.88 -5.19 -6.35
N ARG A 151 15.78 -5.58 -6.99
CA ARG A 151 15.31 -4.97 -8.25
C ARG A 151 14.89 -3.51 -8.06
N ILE A 152 14.19 -3.19 -6.96
CA ILE A 152 13.82 -1.82 -6.64
C ILE A 152 15.08 -0.99 -6.33
N ASN A 153 16.00 -1.55 -5.55
CA ASN A 153 17.26 -0.89 -5.21
C ASN A 153 18.07 -0.53 -6.47
N GLU A 154 18.11 -1.43 -7.46
CA GLU A 154 18.79 -1.15 -8.74
C GLU A 154 18.15 0.02 -9.49
N PHE A 155 16.82 0.09 -9.54
CA PHE A 155 16.11 1.24 -10.10
C PHE A 155 16.42 2.53 -9.34
N LEU A 156 16.47 2.48 -8.01
CA LEU A 156 16.70 3.65 -7.17
C LEU A 156 18.13 4.21 -7.27
N LYS A 157 19.12 3.46 -7.72
CA LYS A 157 20.52 3.96 -7.90
C LYS A 157 20.60 5.23 -8.78
N THR A 158 19.68 5.38 -9.71
CA THR A 158 19.62 6.53 -10.63
C THR A 158 18.41 7.43 -10.39
N TYR A 159 17.57 7.10 -9.40
CA TYR A 159 16.38 7.86 -9.10
C TYR A 159 16.74 9.08 -8.24
N ASN A 160 16.34 10.28 -8.69
CA ASN A 160 16.61 11.54 -8.02
C ASN A 160 15.33 12.29 -7.60
N GLY A 161 14.15 11.65 -7.71
CA GLY A 161 12.90 12.18 -7.21
C GLY A 161 12.75 12.02 -5.70
N ASN A 162 11.62 12.48 -5.17
CA ASN A 162 11.31 12.36 -3.75
C ASN A 162 11.02 10.90 -3.40
N LEU A 163 11.65 10.40 -2.34
CA LEU A 163 11.49 9.05 -1.84
C LEU A 163 10.95 9.10 -0.42
N ILE A 164 9.68 8.74 -0.23
CA ILE A 164 9.00 8.72 1.08
C ILE A 164 8.95 7.27 1.57
N LEU A 165 9.66 6.99 2.66
CA LEU A 165 9.92 5.64 3.16
C LEU A 165 9.45 5.47 4.60
N ASN A 166 8.87 4.31 4.90
CA ASN A 166 8.62 3.88 6.27
C ASN A 166 9.93 3.52 6.98
N ASN A 167 10.33 4.31 7.97
CA ASN A 167 11.54 4.06 8.74
C ASN A 167 11.44 2.81 9.64
N ASP A 168 10.23 2.43 10.02
CA ASP A 168 9.99 1.36 10.97
C ASP A 168 9.98 -0.04 10.31
N ASP A 169 10.09 -0.10 8.98
CA ASP A 169 10.30 -1.33 8.21
C ASP A 169 11.76 -1.39 7.71
N PRO A 170 12.63 -2.27 8.23
CA PRO A 170 14.04 -2.37 7.79
C PRO A 170 14.19 -2.62 6.29
N ASN A 171 13.27 -3.37 5.69
CA ASN A 171 13.27 -3.67 4.27
C ASN A 171 12.98 -2.44 3.41
N VAL A 172 12.19 -1.50 3.94
CA VAL A 172 11.88 -0.23 3.29
C VAL A 172 12.95 0.82 3.61
N ALA A 173 13.33 0.97 4.87
CA ALA A 173 14.30 1.97 5.32
C ALA A 173 15.63 1.89 4.57
N ARG A 174 16.11 0.66 4.26
CA ARG A 174 17.36 0.45 3.53
C ARG A 174 17.37 1.03 2.11
N LEU A 175 16.22 1.23 1.51
CA LEU A 175 16.10 1.77 0.15
C LEU A 175 16.55 3.23 0.04
N GLY A 176 16.49 3.99 1.13
CA GLY A 176 16.99 5.36 1.16
C GLY A 176 18.52 5.46 0.98
N HIS A 177 19.23 4.36 1.13
CA HIS A 177 20.69 4.29 0.89
C HIS A 177 21.06 3.83 -0.53
N ALA A 178 20.06 3.59 -1.41
CA ALA A 178 20.29 3.07 -2.77
C ALA A 178 21.05 4.06 -3.66
N ASN A 179 20.76 5.35 -3.53
CA ASN A 179 21.42 6.44 -4.26
C ASN A 179 21.99 7.45 -3.26
N PRO A 180 23.28 7.43 -2.98
CA PRO A 180 23.92 8.37 -2.04
C PRO A 180 23.84 9.84 -2.49
N ASN A 181 23.58 10.09 -3.77
CA ASN A 181 23.47 11.44 -4.34
C ASN A 181 22.03 11.99 -4.26
N ASN A 182 21.04 11.17 -3.90
CA ASN A 182 19.66 11.63 -3.74
C ASN A 182 19.47 12.18 -2.32
N SER A 183 19.40 13.49 -2.20
CA SER A 183 19.09 14.19 -0.94
C SER A 183 17.60 14.25 -0.61
N ASN A 184 16.72 13.80 -1.51
CA ASN A 184 15.25 13.90 -1.36
C ASN A 184 14.66 12.61 -0.77
N VAL A 185 15.26 12.11 0.32
CA VAL A 185 14.76 10.94 1.06
C VAL A 185 14.09 11.42 2.33
N TYR A 186 12.83 11.05 2.50
CA TYR A 186 11.97 11.47 3.59
C TYR A 186 11.46 10.24 4.34
N TYR A 187 11.88 10.08 5.59
CA TYR A 187 11.43 8.97 6.42
C TYR A 187 10.23 9.35 7.27
N PHE A 188 9.21 8.51 7.30
CA PHE A 188 8.12 8.63 8.26
C PHE A 188 8.12 7.46 9.24
N SER A 189 7.58 7.70 10.43
CA SER A 189 7.52 6.73 11.52
C SER A 189 6.27 6.92 12.36
N VAL A 190 5.94 5.93 13.18
CA VAL A 190 4.84 5.98 14.15
C VAL A 190 5.38 5.65 15.52
N ASP A 191 5.15 6.51 16.49
CA ASP A 191 5.59 6.31 17.87
C ASP A 191 4.90 5.10 18.52
N LYS A 192 5.50 4.62 19.61
CA LYS A 192 5.07 3.39 20.30
C LYS A 192 3.57 3.43 20.63
N TYR A 193 2.81 2.52 20.03
CA TYR A 193 1.42 2.30 20.40
C TYR A 193 1.32 1.40 21.62
N LYS A 194 0.30 1.60 22.46
CA LYS A 194 0.13 0.88 23.73
C LYS A 194 0.16 -0.65 23.66
N PHE A 195 -0.16 -1.24 22.51
CA PHE A 195 -0.09 -2.69 22.27
C PHE A 195 1.15 -3.14 21.49
N ALA A 196 2.14 -2.26 21.31
CA ALA A 196 3.44 -2.64 20.77
C ALA A 196 4.12 -3.64 21.73
N THR A 197 4.84 -4.61 21.16
CA THR A 197 5.46 -5.71 21.90
C THR A 197 6.98 -5.63 21.84
N GLU A 198 7.66 -6.14 22.85
CA GLU A 198 9.14 -6.22 22.85
C GLU A 198 9.65 -7.46 22.12
N GLN A 199 8.78 -8.42 21.84
CA GLN A 199 9.14 -9.67 21.16
C GLN A 199 8.13 -10.01 20.08
N ILE A 200 8.61 -10.54 18.96
CA ILE A 200 7.78 -11.12 17.90
C ILE A 200 7.58 -12.61 18.21
N LYS A 201 6.33 -13.06 18.20
CA LYS A 201 5.96 -14.49 18.25
C LYS A 201 5.83 -15.12 16.86
N GLU A 202 5.89 -14.32 15.83
CA GLU A 202 5.68 -14.71 14.43
C GLU A 202 7.01 -14.85 13.68
N ALA A 203 7.01 -15.61 12.58
CA ALA A 203 8.13 -15.60 11.65
C ALA A 203 8.21 -14.22 11.01
N GLY A 204 9.18 -13.41 11.44
CA GLY A 204 9.39 -12.04 10.95
C GLY A 204 10.61 -11.96 10.04
N GLU A 205 10.52 -11.09 9.06
CA GLU A 205 11.65 -10.64 8.23
C GLU A 205 12.37 -9.48 8.93
N GLY A 206 13.42 -8.93 8.32
CA GLY A 206 14.09 -7.75 8.88
C GLY A 206 14.82 -8.00 10.21
N LYS A 207 15.35 -9.22 10.42
CA LYS A 207 16.08 -9.57 11.65
C LYS A 207 17.54 -9.13 11.64
N PHE A 208 18.12 -8.99 10.47
CA PHE A 208 19.53 -8.71 10.28
C PHE A 208 19.73 -7.45 9.46
N CYS A 209 20.75 -6.69 9.82
CA CYS A 209 21.15 -5.50 9.08
C CYS A 209 21.52 -5.86 7.62
N PRO A 210 20.93 -5.22 6.61
CA PRO A 210 21.23 -5.51 5.21
C PRO A 210 22.68 -5.17 4.84
N PHE A 211 23.32 -4.28 5.59
CA PHE A 211 24.66 -3.78 5.29
C PHE A 211 25.78 -4.59 5.98
N CYS A 212 25.69 -4.77 7.29
CA CYS A 212 26.75 -5.43 8.07
C CYS A 212 26.37 -6.81 8.62
N LYS A 213 25.17 -7.30 8.34
CA LYS A 213 24.66 -8.63 8.77
C LYS A 213 24.50 -8.83 10.29
N THR A 214 24.77 -7.81 11.09
CA THR A 214 24.53 -7.84 12.52
C THR A 214 23.03 -7.93 12.82
N ARG A 215 22.65 -8.66 13.85
CA ARG A 215 21.26 -8.74 14.27
C ARG A 215 20.76 -7.36 14.70
N LEU A 216 19.59 -6.94 14.18
CA LEU A 216 18.96 -5.68 14.56
C LEU A 216 18.40 -5.76 15.99
N GLU A 217 18.54 -4.68 16.73
CA GLU A 217 17.92 -4.49 18.03
C GLU A 217 16.64 -3.70 17.87
N TYR A 218 15.54 -4.22 18.41
CA TYR A 218 14.25 -3.54 18.40
C TYR A 218 13.92 -3.01 19.79
N GLU A 219 13.53 -1.76 19.86
CA GLU A 219 12.97 -1.17 21.08
C GLU A 219 11.53 -1.69 21.27
N TYR A 220 10.78 -1.78 20.17
CA TYR A 220 9.44 -2.38 20.14
C TYR A 220 9.06 -2.79 18.71
N TYR A 221 8.09 -3.68 18.62
CA TYR A 221 7.40 -4.06 17.39
C TYR A 221 5.97 -3.54 17.44
N GLN A 222 5.55 -2.81 16.41
CA GLN A 222 4.15 -2.38 16.28
C GLN A 222 3.28 -3.53 15.76
N TYR A 223 3.74 -4.19 14.70
CA TYR A 223 3.14 -5.40 14.13
C TYR A 223 4.17 -6.08 13.21
N SER A 224 4.20 -7.42 13.21
CA SER A 224 5.20 -8.19 12.48
C SER A 224 6.62 -7.61 12.73
N HIS A 225 7.43 -7.39 11.68
CA HIS A 225 8.77 -6.80 11.79
C HIS A 225 8.78 -5.25 11.71
N VAL A 226 7.60 -4.62 11.64
CA VAL A 226 7.51 -3.16 11.65
C VAL A 226 7.56 -2.64 13.09
N GLY A 227 8.52 -1.77 13.38
CA GLY A 227 8.73 -1.20 14.70
C GLY A 227 10.00 -0.38 14.79
N LYS A 228 10.30 0.17 15.95
CA LYS A 228 11.51 0.95 16.14
C LYS A 228 12.71 0.05 16.33
N PHE A 229 13.63 0.09 15.39
CA PHE A 229 14.83 -0.73 15.36
C PHE A 229 16.09 0.11 15.14
N LYS A 230 17.25 -0.47 15.48
CA LYS A 230 18.56 0.04 15.11
C LYS A 230 19.54 -1.10 14.90
N CYS A 231 20.59 -0.85 14.13
CA CYS A 231 21.75 -1.73 14.07
C CYS A 231 22.79 -1.29 15.10
N PRO A 232 23.18 -2.14 16.05
CA PRO A 232 24.17 -1.77 17.06
C PRO A 232 25.60 -1.58 16.49
N ASN A 233 25.84 -2.00 15.23
CA ASN A 233 27.18 -1.97 14.64
C ASN A 233 27.39 -0.86 13.59
N CYS A 234 26.35 -0.46 12.82
CA CYS A 234 26.50 0.53 11.74
C CYS A 234 25.44 1.64 11.75
N ASN A 235 24.71 1.80 12.83
CA ASN A 235 23.67 2.82 13.03
C ASN A 235 22.51 2.79 12.00
N PHE A 236 22.37 1.71 11.21
CA PHE A 236 21.19 1.57 10.33
C PHE A 236 19.91 1.57 11.15
N GLY A 237 18.94 2.39 10.75
CA GLY A 237 17.71 2.66 11.49
C GLY A 237 17.71 4.00 12.24
N ASP A 238 18.86 4.65 12.41
CA ASP A 238 19.01 5.98 13.02
C ASP A 238 18.91 7.07 11.92
N ASN A 239 17.74 7.13 11.27
CA ASN A 239 17.47 8.10 10.21
C ASN A 239 16.74 9.32 10.77
N GLU A 240 16.94 10.49 10.16
CA GLU A 240 16.15 11.68 10.46
C GLU A 240 14.70 11.48 10.02
N ILE A 241 13.77 11.62 10.97
CA ILE A 241 12.35 11.40 10.71
C ILE A 241 11.71 12.71 10.22
N TYR A 242 11.25 12.71 8.97
CA TYR A 242 10.54 13.83 8.37
C TYR A 242 9.15 14.03 8.99
N LYS A 243 8.37 12.93 9.19
CA LYS A 243 7.05 12.97 9.82
C LYS A 243 6.89 11.83 10.82
N LEU A 244 6.54 12.19 12.05
CA LEU A 244 6.30 11.27 13.14
C LEU A 244 4.84 11.37 13.60
N ALA A 245 4.11 10.24 13.51
CA ALA A 245 2.80 10.15 14.15
C ALA A 245 2.96 9.81 15.64
N THR A 246 2.32 10.58 16.48
CA THR A 246 2.37 10.46 17.95
C THR A 246 0.96 10.37 18.54
N ASN A 247 0.85 10.11 19.84
CA ASN A 247 -0.42 10.12 20.60
C ASN A 247 -1.52 9.28 19.91
N VAL A 248 -1.16 8.10 19.42
CA VAL A 248 -2.09 7.22 18.71
C VAL A 248 -3.18 6.70 19.63
N ASP A 249 -4.43 7.07 19.35
CA ASP A 249 -5.63 6.60 20.03
C ASP A 249 -6.59 5.93 19.04
N LEU A 250 -6.45 4.62 18.89
CA LEU A 250 -7.29 3.85 17.96
C LEU A 250 -8.75 3.73 18.45
N LYS A 251 -9.01 3.86 19.76
CA LYS A 251 -10.37 3.84 20.29
C LYS A 251 -11.14 5.08 19.86
N ASN A 252 -10.50 6.25 19.93
CA ASN A 252 -11.07 7.52 19.48
C ASN A 252 -10.75 7.84 18.01
N ARG A 253 -10.04 6.90 17.31
CA ARG A 253 -9.69 7.00 15.89
C ARG A 253 -8.96 8.30 15.55
N CYS A 254 -7.93 8.62 16.35
CA CYS A 254 -7.13 9.83 16.14
C CYS A 254 -5.65 9.61 16.47
N PHE A 255 -4.84 10.53 15.98
CA PHE A 255 -3.39 10.61 16.23
C PHE A 255 -2.89 12.03 15.92
N ASP A 256 -1.68 12.35 16.36
CA ASP A 256 -1.09 13.67 16.17
C ASP A 256 0.10 13.60 15.19
N ILE A 257 0.25 14.61 14.32
CA ILE A 257 1.46 14.90 13.54
C ILE A 257 1.69 16.42 13.54
N ASP A 258 2.93 16.85 13.70
CA ASP A 258 3.33 18.27 13.68
C ASP A 258 2.46 19.14 14.62
N GLY A 259 2.11 18.61 15.80
CA GLY A 259 1.30 19.30 16.81
C GLY A 259 -0.19 19.42 16.47
N ASN A 260 -0.66 18.75 15.41
CA ASN A 260 -2.07 18.75 15.02
C ASN A 260 -2.68 17.38 15.19
N THR A 261 -3.91 17.33 15.73
CA THR A 261 -4.70 16.09 15.86
C THR A 261 -5.51 15.83 14.59
N TYR A 262 -5.43 14.59 14.10
CA TYR A 262 -6.15 14.10 12.91
C TYR A 262 -7.12 12.99 13.30
N LYS A 263 -8.38 13.14 12.92
CA LYS A 263 -9.39 12.07 13.02
C LYS A 263 -9.39 11.25 11.73
N ILE A 264 -9.54 9.94 11.86
CA ILE A 264 -9.52 8.99 10.74
C ILE A 264 -10.71 8.03 10.83
N ASN A 265 -11.03 7.41 9.70
CA ASN A 265 -11.90 6.25 9.68
C ASN A 265 -11.06 4.97 9.78
N GLY A 266 -11.51 4.04 10.65
CA GLY A 266 -10.82 2.81 10.97
C GLY A 266 -10.01 2.89 12.26
N ASN A 267 -9.67 1.72 12.80
CA ASN A 267 -9.10 1.56 14.16
C ASN A 267 -7.90 0.60 14.16
N SER A 268 -7.01 0.69 13.18
CA SER A 268 -5.84 -0.16 13.11
C SER A 268 -4.54 0.61 13.05
N ILE A 269 -3.51 0.08 13.70
CA ILE A 269 -2.17 0.70 13.72
C ILE A 269 -1.57 0.83 12.31
N TYR A 270 -1.81 -0.13 11.39
CA TYR A 270 -1.31 -0.02 10.03
C TYR A 270 -1.95 1.14 9.25
N LEU A 271 -3.19 1.55 9.61
CA LEU A 271 -3.82 2.73 9.02
C LEU A 271 -3.09 4.01 9.43
N ILE A 272 -2.58 4.08 10.67
CA ILE A 272 -1.78 5.22 11.12
C ILE A 272 -0.55 5.38 10.22
N TYR A 273 0.18 4.30 9.91
CA TYR A 273 1.29 4.33 8.95
C TYR A 273 0.84 4.84 7.58
N ASN A 274 -0.28 4.35 7.06
CA ASN A 274 -0.81 4.78 5.77
C ASN A 274 -1.16 6.28 5.77
N TYR A 275 -1.86 6.77 6.81
CA TYR A 275 -2.21 8.18 6.94
C TYR A 275 -0.97 9.06 7.16
N THR A 276 0.05 8.57 7.88
CA THR A 276 1.33 9.29 8.04
C THR A 276 2.06 9.44 6.71
N ALA A 277 2.06 8.40 5.87
CA ALA A 277 2.59 8.49 4.52
C ALA A 277 1.79 9.48 3.65
N VAL A 278 0.45 9.47 3.71
CA VAL A 278 -0.39 10.47 3.02
C VAL A 278 -0.05 11.88 3.49
N TYR A 279 0.07 12.08 4.81
CA TYR A 279 0.48 13.38 5.37
C TYR A 279 1.84 13.82 4.88
N SER A 280 2.81 12.91 4.79
CA SER A 280 4.15 13.20 4.27
C SER A 280 4.10 13.69 2.82
N VAL A 281 3.28 13.07 1.97
CA VAL A 281 3.04 13.54 0.59
C VAL A 281 2.38 14.91 0.61
N CYS A 282 1.31 15.10 1.39
CA CYS A 282 0.58 16.36 1.46
C CYS A 282 1.48 17.51 1.91
N SER A 283 2.34 17.26 2.91
CA SER A 283 3.32 18.21 3.42
C SER A 283 4.36 18.61 2.36
N LEU A 284 4.81 17.63 1.55
CA LEU A 284 5.78 17.86 0.47
C LEU A 284 5.20 18.70 -0.68
N TYR A 285 3.89 18.65 -0.88
CA TYR A 285 3.18 19.43 -1.91
C TYR A 285 2.37 20.59 -1.34
N ASP A 286 2.71 21.07 -0.16
CA ASP A 286 2.13 22.26 0.49
C ASP A 286 0.60 22.23 0.62
N ILE A 287 0.01 21.05 0.81
CA ILE A 287 -1.42 20.93 1.08
C ILE A 287 -1.71 21.33 2.53
N SER A 288 -2.60 22.30 2.72
CA SER A 288 -2.88 22.85 4.04
C SER A 288 -3.42 21.80 5.04
N ASN A 289 -3.07 21.98 6.32
CA ASN A 289 -3.51 21.09 7.40
C ASN A 289 -5.04 21.00 7.52
N ASP A 290 -5.78 22.06 7.22
CA ASP A 290 -7.25 22.05 7.27
C ASP A 290 -7.85 21.14 6.20
N ILE A 291 -7.26 21.13 5.00
CA ILE A 291 -7.66 20.23 3.93
C ILE A 291 -7.34 18.78 4.31
N VAL A 292 -6.16 18.53 4.87
CA VAL A 292 -5.76 17.19 5.33
C VAL A 292 -6.67 16.71 6.46
N LYS A 293 -6.96 17.53 7.47
CA LYS A 293 -7.91 17.22 8.56
C LYS A 293 -9.30 16.85 8.03
N LYS A 294 -9.81 17.69 7.10
CA LYS A 294 -11.10 17.43 6.45
C LYS A 294 -11.06 16.11 5.68
N SER A 295 -10.02 15.89 4.88
CA SER A 295 -9.89 14.67 4.07
C SER A 295 -9.82 13.41 4.91
N PHE A 296 -9.00 13.38 5.94
CA PHE A 296 -8.82 12.20 6.79
C PHE A 296 -10.12 11.83 7.53
N SER A 297 -10.87 12.82 8.02
CA SER A 297 -12.13 12.59 8.72
C SER A 297 -13.29 12.15 7.81
N THR A 298 -13.23 12.47 6.51
CA THR A 298 -14.30 12.17 5.55
C THR A 298 -13.96 11.05 4.56
N PHE A 299 -12.68 10.67 4.46
CA PHE A 299 -12.26 9.56 3.61
C PHE A 299 -12.83 8.24 4.11
N THR A 300 -13.51 7.49 3.24
CA THR A 300 -14.12 6.20 3.58
C THR A 300 -13.25 5.05 3.11
N LEU A 301 -13.11 4.05 3.98
CA LEU A 301 -12.50 2.77 3.64
C LEU A 301 -13.54 1.92 2.91
N ASN A 302 -13.20 1.48 1.69
CA ASN A 302 -14.09 0.72 0.82
C ASN A 302 -13.39 -0.56 0.32
N ASN A 303 -14.11 -1.36 -0.45
CA ASN A 303 -13.60 -2.57 -1.11
C ASN A 303 -13.09 -3.63 -0.12
N GLY A 304 -13.83 -3.86 0.97
CA GLY A 304 -13.52 -4.88 1.96
C GLY A 304 -12.27 -4.59 2.78
N ARG A 305 -11.88 -3.33 2.96
CA ARG A 305 -10.72 -2.91 3.76
C ARG A 305 -11.17 -2.28 5.07
N LEU A 306 -11.41 -3.10 6.11
CA LEU A 306 -12.07 -2.68 7.37
C LEU A 306 -13.41 -1.96 7.10
N GLU A 307 -14.14 -2.45 6.13
CA GLU A 307 -15.42 -1.88 5.72
C GLU A 307 -16.49 -2.21 6.75
N GLU A 308 -17.05 -1.19 7.38
CA GLU A 308 -18.12 -1.32 8.36
C GLU A 308 -19.48 -1.28 7.65
N ILE A 309 -20.23 -2.37 7.72
CA ILE A 309 -21.56 -2.49 7.12
C ILE A 309 -22.56 -3.07 8.13
N LYS A 310 -23.86 -3.04 7.78
CA LYS A 310 -24.88 -3.75 8.53
C LYS A 310 -25.50 -4.83 7.63
N ILE A 311 -25.43 -6.08 8.05
CA ILE A 311 -26.06 -7.22 7.38
C ILE A 311 -27.28 -7.64 8.23
N HIS A 312 -28.48 -7.49 7.70
CA HIS A 312 -29.73 -7.74 8.44
C HIS A 312 -29.76 -7.07 9.84
N GLY A 313 -29.24 -5.83 9.92
CA GLY A 313 -29.18 -5.07 11.17
C GLY A 313 -28.00 -5.40 12.08
N VAL A 314 -27.21 -6.44 11.78
CA VAL A 314 -26.03 -6.82 12.56
C VAL A 314 -24.82 -6.02 12.10
N PRO A 315 -24.14 -5.27 13.00
CA PRO A 315 -22.88 -4.62 12.67
C PRO A 315 -21.84 -5.66 12.21
N THR A 316 -21.25 -5.43 11.05
CA THR A 316 -20.33 -6.37 10.43
C THR A 316 -19.12 -5.63 9.89
N ILE A 317 -17.92 -6.13 10.18
CA ILE A 317 -16.67 -5.62 9.61
C ILE A 317 -16.16 -6.61 8.57
N ILE A 318 -15.96 -6.16 7.34
CA ILE A 318 -15.36 -6.95 6.27
C ILE A 318 -13.90 -6.51 6.14
N ASN A 319 -12.97 -7.46 6.23
CA ASN A 319 -11.57 -7.19 5.98
C ASN A 319 -10.94 -8.25 5.07
N LEU A 320 -10.34 -7.80 3.97
CA LEU A 320 -9.61 -8.64 3.03
C LEU A 320 -8.17 -8.78 3.49
N ALA A 321 -7.77 -10.01 3.79
CA ALA A 321 -6.40 -10.39 4.08
C ALA A 321 -5.95 -11.47 3.09
N LYS A 322 -4.74 -11.35 2.54
CA LYS A 322 -4.20 -12.24 1.51
C LYS A 322 -2.83 -12.83 1.85
N ASN A 323 -2.35 -12.53 3.05
CA ASN A 323 -1.06 -13.00 3.57
C ASN A 323 -1.10 -13.11 5.09
N PRO A 324 -0.08 -13.76 5.73
CA PRO A 324 -0.06 -13.95 7.18
C PRO A 324 -0.13 -12.65 7.96
N THR A 325 0.64 -11.65 7.55
CA THR A 325 0.70 -10.35 8.25
C THR A 325 -0.65 -9.64 8.25
N GLY A 326 -1.33 -9.58 7.10
CA GLY A 326 -2.67 -8.99 7.00
C GLY A 326 -3.69 -9.71 7.87
N SER A 327 -3.63 -11.06 7.90
CA SER A 327 -4.50 -11.88 8.73
C SER A 327 -4.22 -11.69 10.23
N ASN A 328 -2.95 -11.69 10.64
CA ASN A 328 -2.57 -11.49 12.04
C ASN A 328 -2.98 -10.10 12.55
N VAL A 329 -2.84 -9.07 11.72
CA VAL A 329 -3.35 -7.72 12.05
C VAL A 329 -4.87 -7.72 12.17
N SER A 330 -5.61 -8.42 11.29
CA SER A 330 -7.08 -8.53 11.37
C SER A 330 -7.52 -9.23 12.66
N LEU A 331 -6.85 -10.33 13.05
CA LEU A 331 -7.11 -11.03 14.31
C LEU A 331 -6.76 -10.17 15.53
N ARG A 332 -5.73 -9.32 15.42
CA ARG A 332 -5.39 -8.39 16.49
C ARG A 332 -6.49 -7.34 16.69
N ILE A 333 -7.01 -6.74 15.61
CA ILE A 333 -8.14 -5.79 15.66
C ILE A 333 -9.36 -6.47 16.32
N LEU A 334 -9.63 -7.72 15.93
CA LEU A 334 -10.70 -8.51 16.52
C LEU A 334 -10.49 -8.73 18.04
N ASN A 335 -9.26 -8.93 18.50
CA ASN A 335 -8.93 -9.12 19.90
C ASN A 335 -8.91 -7.82 20.72
N GLU A 336 -8.66 -6.68 20.08
CA GLU A 336 -8.69 -5.35 20.74
C GLU A 336 -10.13 -4.83 20.97
N ASP A 337 -11.12 -5.46 20.33
CA ASP A 337 -12.54 -5.20 20.56
C ASP A 337 -13.08 -6.13 21.66
N ASP A 338 -13.56 -5.56 22.76
CA ASP A 338 -14.08 -6.29 23.92
C ASP A 338 -15.51 -6.83 23.73
N SER A 339 -16.19 -6.49 22.63
CA SER A 339 -17.54 -6.95 22.37
C SER A 339 -17.58 -8.46 22.05
N LYS A 340 -18.70 -9.12 22.37
CA LYS A 340 -18.95 -10.50 21.92
C LYS A 340 -19.20 -10.54 20.42
N LYS A 341 -18.47 -11.40 19.69
CA LYS A 341 -18.50 -11.45 18.22
C LYS A 341 -18.44 -12.87 17.67
N GLU A 342 -18.77 -13.00 16.40
CA GLU A 342 -18.55 -14.21 15.62
C GLU A 342 -17.52 -13.92 14.52
N LEU A 343 -16.67 -14.89 14.19
CA LEU A 343 -15.68 -14.80 13.11
C LEU A 343 -16.11 -15.69 11.96
N LEU A 344 -16.29 -15.09 10.77
CA LEU A 344 -16.39 -15.81 9.51
C LEU A 344 -15.07 -15.68 8.76
N PHE A 345 -14.35 -16.80 8.56
CA PHE A 345 -13.13 -16.84 7.76
C PHE A 345 -13.42 -17.51 6.42
N VAL A 346 -13.21 -16.77 5.32
CA VAL A 346 -13.44 -17.26 3.95
C VAL A 346 -12.08 -17.41 3.26
N LEU A 347 -11.74 -18.61 2.79
CA LEU A 347 -10.50 -18.91 2.09
C LEU A 347 -10.78 -19.56 0.74
N ASN A 348 -10.25 -18.97 -0.32
CA ASN A 348 -10.32 -19.50 -1.68
C ASN A 348 -8.91 -19.68 -2.26
N ASP A 349 -8.82 -20.47 -3.35
CA ASP A 349 -7.59 -20.78 -4.09
C ASP A 349 -7.76 -20.59 -5.61
N LYS A 350 -8.60 -19.64 -6.01
CA LYS A 350 -8.81 -19.29 -7.43
C LYS A 350 -7.70 -18.38 -7.94
N ILE A 351 -7.62 -18.20 -9.26
CA ILE A 351 -6.60 -17.35 -9.92
C ILE A 351 -6.46 -15.97 -9.28
N ALA A 352 -7.58 -15.36 -8.87
CA ALA A 352 -7.56 -14.04 -8.24
C ALA A 352 -7.08 -14.08 -6.77
N ASP A 353 -7.28 -15.22 -6.10
CA ASP A 353 -6.97 -15.40 -4.68
C ASP A 353 -5.51 -15.86 -4.43
N GLY A 354 -4.87 -16.44 -5.47
CA GLY A 354 -3.60 -17.17 -5.37
C GLY A 354 -3.81 -18.66 -5.09
N PHE A 355 -3.03 -19.50 -5.73
CA PHE A 355 -3.16 -20.97 -5.61
C PHE A 355 -2.53 -21.51 -4.32
N ASP A 356 -1.43 -20.87 -3.87
CA ASP A 356 -0.75 -21.28 -2.65
C ASP A 356 -1.46 -20.72 -1.42
N VAL A 357 -2.04 -21.62 -0.62
CA VAL A 357 -2.69 -21.30 0.66
C VAL A 357 -1.83 -21.68 1.87
N SER A 358 -0.60 -22.15 1.67
CA SER A 358 0.28 -22.60 2.76
C SER A 358 0.57 -21.51 3.79
N TRP A 359 0.46 -20.25 3.42
CA TRP A 359 0.62 -19.09 4.29
C TRP A 359 -0.33 -19.06 5.50
N ILE A 360 -1.45 -19.81 5.47
CA ILE A 360 -2.36 -19.89 6.62
C ILE A 360 -1.70 -20.51 7.86
N TRP A 361 -0.63 -21.31 7.67
CA TRP A 361 0.10 -21.93 8.77
C TRP A 361 0.93 -20.93 9.58
N ASP A 362 1.23 -19.76 9.00
CA ASP A 362 1.91 -18.65 9.66
C ASP A 362 0.93 -17.68 10.37
N ILE A 363 -0.38 -17.93 10.31
CA ILE A 363 -1.38 -17.15 11.04
C ILE A 363 -1.42 -17.59 12.51
N ASN A 364 -1.45 -16.63 13.41
CA ASN A 364 -1.56 -16.88 14.85
C ASN A 364 -3.03 -16.80 15.30
N PHE A 365 -3.70 -17.92 15.42
CA PHE A 365 -5.06 -18.02 15.95
C PHE A 365 -5.12 -18.18 17.47
N ASN A 366 -3.99 -18.14 18.17
CA ASN A 366 -3.97 -18.26 19.61
C ASN A 366 -4.66 -17.04 20.27
N ASN A 367 -5.49 -17.28 21.28
CA ASN A 367 -6.14 -16.24 22.08
C ASN A 367 -7.12 -15.36 21.26
N LEU A 368 -8.14 -15.95 20.66
CA LEU A 368 -9.26 -15.22 20.08
C LEU A 368 -10.23 -14.82 21.20
N ASN A 369 -10.05 -13.58 21.71
CA ASN A 369 -10.84 -13.06 22.82
C ASN A 369 -12.27 -12.71 22.37
N ASN A 370 -13.26 -13.11 23.22
CA ASN A 370 -14.68 -12.79 23.02
C ASN A 370 -15.27 -13.27 21.67
N VAL A 371 -14.64 -14.26 21.01
CA VAL A 371 -15.17 -14.94 19.84
C VAL A 371 -16.00 -16.12 20.29
N SER A 372 -17.32 -16.01 20.13
CA SER A 372 -18.27 -17.05 20.56
C SER A 372 -18.42 -18.18 19.54
N ARG A 373 -18.11 -17.91 18.29
CA ARG A 373 -18.25 -18.88 17.17
C ARG A 373 -17.27 -18.55 16.07
N ILE A 374 -16.68 -19.58 15.48
CA ILE A 374 -15.85 -19.47 14.29
C ILE A 374 -16.50 -20.28 13.18
N ILE A 375 -16.69 -19.66 12.02
CA ILE A 375 -17.25 -20.28 10.83
C ILE A 375 -16.19 -20.19 9.74
N THR A 376 -15.93 -21.31 9.05
CA THR A 376 -15.03 -21.36 7.90
C THR A 376 -15.81 -21.60 6.62
N SER A 377 -15.43 -20.95 5.53
CA SER A 377 -16.09 -21.04 4.23
C SER A 377 -15.09 -20.86 3.08
N GLY A 378 -15.56 -21.02 1.84
CA GLY A 378 -14.76 -20.94 0.64
C GLY A 378 -14.28 -22.29 0.13
N THR A 379 -13.52 -22.29 -0.97
CA THR A 379 -13.02 -23.54 -1.61
C THR A 379 -12.04 -24.28 -0.71
N ARG A 380 -11.38 -23.60 0.23
CA ARG A 380 -10.40 -24.14 1.19
C ARG A 380 -10.88 -24.06 2.65
N ALA A 381 -12.20 -24.18 2.85
CA ALA A 381 -12.82 -24.11 4.18
C ALA A 381 -12.26 -25.14 5.18
N TYR A 382 -11.97 -26.35 4.72
CA TYR A 382 -11.43 -27.41 5.57
C TYR A 382 -9.98 -27.16 5.99
N ASP A 383 -9.15 -26.60 5.10
CA ASP A 383 -7.75 -26.28 5.43
C ASP A 383 -7.69 -25.28 6.57
N ILE A 384 -8.48 -24.21 6.47
CA ILE A 384 -8.52 -23.18 7.52
C ILE A 384 -9.17 -23.71 8.81
N ALA A 385 -10.18 -24.62 8.71
CA ALA A 385 -10.78 -25.24 9.88
C ALA A 385 -9.77 -26.11 10.66
N ILE A 386 -8.93 -26.89 9.95
CA ILE A 386 -7.86 -27.69 10.55
C ILE A 386 -6.82 -26.77 11.20
N ARG A 387 -6.49 -25.65 10.56
CA ARG A 387 -5.49 -24.71 11.08
C ARG A 387 -5.96 -24.00 12.36
N ILE A 388 -7.25 -23.71 12.50
CA ILE A 388 -7.84 -23.04 13.67
C ILE A 388 -8.00 -24.00 14.84
N LYS A 389 -8.23 -25.29 14.60
CA LYS A 389 -8.39 -26.34 15.62
C LYS A 389 -7.07 -26.65 16.34
#